data_8792f708a698235d0117c9468846ce70
#
_entry.id   8792f708a698235d0117c9468846ce70
#
_cell.length_a   1.000
_cell.length_b   1.000
_cell.length_c   1.000
_cell.angle_alpha   90.00
_cell.angle_beta   90.00
_cell.angle_gamma   90.00
#
_symmetry.space_group_name_H-M   'P 1'
#
loop_
_entity.id
_entity.type
_entity.pdbx_description
1 polymer ?
#
loop_
_entity_poly.entity_id
_entity_poly.type
_entity_poly.pdbx_seq_one_letter_code
_entity_poly.pdbx_strand_id
1 'polypeptide(L)'
;MKKLDWFILVILLISPILINYIVLGVSVGATINGSIDGWLGYYGTLIGSIITMFVLYRTRAWNKDDNNDTRKTQNNILKYQVKQVWLEGLRKQLDANYRVLNFQETMIAANNIANGDCLKAMDYLMNLNKDIEMQDYSFDLYLSGDNLNENEKEYISCYQHVLKQYGEYVNDLILICGIKIRISQGDNNIVSYINDSIAYYNELQKINLDVFPGNFIKDLEIKLNSNCTFQELENICASRIMDIGFIHSEKSNLQKATNKLLKFEENEIQKILVQ
;
A
#
# COMPACT_ATOMS: atom_id res chain seq x y z
N MET A 1 25.34 -35.38 17.96
CA MET A 1 24.89 -36.78 18.03
C MET A 1 24.01 -36.95 19.26
N LYS A 2 22.77 -37.45 19.09
CA LYS A 2 21.89 -37.72 20.24
C LYS A 2 22.44 -38.93 21.00
N LYS A 3 22.27 -38.98 22.32
CA LYS A 3 22.74 -40.08 23.18
C LYS A 3 22.39 -41.49 22.65
N LEU A 4 21.27 -41.59 21.95
CA LEU A 4 20.79 -42.83 21.32
C LEU A 4 21.70 -43.29 20.16
N ASP A 5 22.25 -42.36 19.38
CA ASP A 5 23.13 -42.70 18.25
C ASP A 5 24.44 -43.32 18.72
N TRP A 6 24.94 -42.82 19.85
CA TRP A 6 26.15 -43.31 20.48
C TRP A 6 25.94 -44.73 21.07
N PHE A 7 24.79 -44.97 21.68
CA PHE A 7 24.41 -46.24 22.24
C PHE A 7 24.30 -47.35 21.17
N ILE A 8 23.68 -47.03 20.02
CA ILE A 8 23.58 -47.95 18.88
C ILE A 8 24.96 -48.25 18.29
N LEU A 9 25.85 -47.26 18.20
CA LEU A 9 27.19 -47.43 17.68
C LEU A 9 28.04 -48.33 18.60
N VAL A 10 27.90 -48.19 19.92
CA VAL A 10 28.58 -49.04 20.92
C VAL A 10 28.06 -50.48 20.84
N ILE A 11 26.76 -50.72 20.72
CA ILE A 11 26.20 -52.07 20.58
C ILE A 11 26.69 -52.71 19.28
N LEU A 12 26.74 -52.00 18.16
CA LEU A 12 27.27 -52.49 16.89
C LEU A 12 28.75 -52.90 16.97
N LEU A 13 29.57 -52.14 17.71
CA LEU A 13 31.00 -52.39 17.88
C LEU A 13 31.27 -53.58 18.81
N ILE A 14 30.44 -53.74 19.84
CA ILE A 14 30.61 -54.81 20.86
C ILE A 14 29.96 -56.12 20.37
N SER A 15 28.91 -56.07 19.53
CA SER A 15 28.18 -57.27 19.10
C SER A 15 29.04 -58.34 18.45
N PRO A 16 30.03 -58.10 17.56
CA PRO A 16 30.90 -59.14 17.01
C PRO A 16 31.76 -59.83 18.08
N ILE A 17 32.19 -59.05 19.07
CA ILE A 17 33.05 -59.58 20.17
C ILE A 17 32.20 -60.48 21.08
N LEU A 18 30.98 -60.03 21.41
CA LEU A 18 30.04 -60.80 22.23
C LEU A 18 29.65 -62.16 21.55
N ILE A 19 29.35 -62.05 20.25
CA ILE A 19 28.96 -63.19 19.44
C ILE A 19 30.13 -64.21 19.35
N ASN A 20 31.33 -63.71 19.06
CA ASN A 20 32.52 -64.54 19.02
C ASN A 20 32.78 -65.26 20.36
N TYR A 21 32.57 -64.52 21.47
CA TYR A 21 32.71 -65.12 22.83
C TYR A 21 31.64 -66.19 23.11
N ILE A 22 30.37 -65.95 22.75
CA ILE A 22 29.25 -66.86 22.95
C ILE A 22 29.39 -68.11 22.07
N VAL A 23 29.74 -67.95 20.79
CA VAL A 23 29.79 -68.99 19.79
C VAL A 23 31.04 -69.84 19.94
N LEU A 24 32.19 -69.28 20.32
CA LEU A 24 33.48 -69.97 20.43
C LEU A 24 33.88 -70.26 21.84
N GLY A 25 33.38 -69.56 22.86
CA GLY A 25 33.79 -69.65 24.23
C GLY A 25 32.89 -70.50 25.14
N VAL A 26 31.63 -70.72 24.78
CA VAL A 26 30.69 -71.51 25.56
C VAL A 26 30.53 -72.86 24.86
N SER A 27 31.09 -73.87 25.48
CA SER A 27 30.85 -75.28 25.12
C SER A 27 29.42 -75.64 25.55
N VAL A 28 28.43 -75.14 24.77
CA VAL A 28 27.07 -75.63 24.93
C VAL A 28 27.00 -76.95 24.21
N GLY A 29 26.65 -78.00 24.92
CA GLY A 29 26.54 -79.38 24.38
C GLY A 29 25.46 -79.63 23.32
N ALA A 30 25.19 -78.64 22.56
CA ALA A 30 24.34 -78.64 21.37
C ALA A 30 25.25 -78.68 20.14
N THR A 31 25.11 -79.71 19.32
CA THR A 31 25.72 -79.77 17.98
C THR A 31 25.29 -78.59 17.16
N ILE A 32 26.17 -77.60 17.01
CA ILE A 32 25.92 -76.44 16.14
C ILE A 32 26.02 -76.96 14.69
N ASN A 33 24.87 -77.23 14.04
CA ASN A 33 24.78 -77.56 12.64
C ASN A 33 25.05 -76.33 11.79
N GLY A 34 26.28 -76.15 11.32
CA GLY A 34 26.66 -75.06 10.41
C GLY A 34 28.18 -74.89 10.37
N SER A 35 28.69 -74.45 9.20
CA SER A 35 30.09 -74.06 9.08
C SER A 35 30.32 -72.68 9.68
N ILE A 36 31.54 -72.45 10.22
CA ILE A 36 31.93 -71.12 10.73
C ILE A 36 31.66 -70.00 9.66
N ASP A 37 31.90 -70.29 8.37
CA ASP A 37 31.67 -69.41 7.27
C ASP A 37 30.19 -69.08 7.08
N GLY A 38 29.27 -70.04 7.31
CA GLY A 38 27.83 -69.83 7.27
C GLY A 38 27.34 -68.84 8.35
N TRP A 39 27.89 -68.97 9.57
CA TRP A 39 27.61 -68.09 10.70
C TRP A 39 28.16 -66.68 10.47
N LEU A 40 29.38 -66.54 9.95
CA LEU A 40 29.97 -65.24 9.61
C LEU A 40 29.17 -64.54 8.52
N GLY A 41 28.70 -65.27 7.49
CA GLY A 41 27.83 -64.72 6.46
C GLY A 41 26.48 -64.25 6.99
N TYR A 42 25.84 -65.02 7.89
CA TYR A 42 24.59 -64.64 8.54
C TYR A 42 24.73 -63.37 9.37
N TYR A 43 25.76 -63.27 10.22
CA TYR A 43 25.99 -62.06 11.03
C TYR A 43 26.42 -60.86 10.19
N GLY A 44 27.19 -61.06 9.13
CA GLY A 44 27.54 -60.00 8.18
C GLY A 44 26.30 -59.36 7.53
N THR A 45 25.34 -60.24 7.10
CA THR A 45 24.06 -59.77 6.53
C THR A 45 23.18 -59.06 7.57
N LEU A 46 23.13 -59.59 8.79
CA LEU A 46 22.34 -59.01 9.87
C LEU A 46 22.87 -57.63 10.29
N ILE A 47 24.18 -57.50 10.48
CA ILE A 47 24.84 -56.21 10.78
C ILE A 47 24.67 -55.24 9.62
N GLY A 48 24.85 -55.68 8.37
CA GLY A 48 24.63 -54.87 7.17
C GLY A 48 23.20 -54.33 7.08
N SER A 49 22.21 -55.18 7.41
CA SER A 49 20.79 -54.76 7.44
C SER A 49 20.51 -53.73 8.52
N ILE A 50 21.08 -53.85 9.71
CA ILE A 50 20.94 -52.90 10.81
C ILE A 50 21.58 -51.56 10.44
N ILE A 51 22.78 -51.57 9.84
CA ILE A 51 23.45 -50.34 9.39
C ILE A 51 22.61 -49.67 8.33
N THR A 52 22.09 -50.40 7.35
CA THR A 52 21.24 -49.86 6.29
C THR A 52 19.97 -49.24 6.87
N MET A 53 19.31 -49.92 7.83
CA MET A 53 18.12 -49.41 8.50
C MET A 53 18.42 -48.10 9.28
N PHE A 54 19.57 -48.02 9.95
CA PHE A 54 20.02 -46.85 10.68
C PHE A 54 20.29 -45.67 9.72
N VAL A 55 20.97 -45.90 8.59
CA VAL A 55 21.24 -44.89 7.58
C VAL A 55 19.92 -44.37 6.98
N LEU A 56 18.99 -45.27 6.66
CA LEU A 56 17.66 -44.87 6.15
C LEU A 56 16.86 -44.03 7.16
N TYR A 57 16.90 -44.42 8.43
CA TYR A 57 16.26 -43.65 9.50
C TYR A 57 16.86 -42.26 9.64
N ARG A 58 18.19 -42.14 9.60
CA ARG A 58 18.89 -40.83 9.66
C ARG A 58 18.60 -39.98 8.44
N THR A 59 18.64 -40.55 7.27
CA THR A 59 18.32 -39.84 6.02
C THR A 59 16.88 -39.34 6.02
N ARG A 60 15.93 -40.15 6.52
CA ARG A 60 14.54 -39.68 6.69
C ARG A 60 14.41 -38.52 7.67
N ALA A 61 15.12 -38.55 8.79
CA ALA A 61 15.10 -37.46 9.77
C ALA A 61 15.67 -36.17 9.18
N TRP A 62 16.80 -36.23 8.46
CA TRP A 62 17.41 -35.10 7.78
C TRP A 62 16.50 -34.56 6.67
N ASN A 63 15.96 -35.41 5.82
CA ASN A 63 15.04 -34.98 4.77
C ASN A 63 13.78 -34.32 5.33
N LYS A 64 13.31 -34.72 6.51
CA LYS A 64 12.16 -34.08 7.15
C LYS A 64 12.49 -32.67 7.65
N ASP A 65 13.66 -32.49 8.26
CA ASP A 65 14.10 -31.18 8.74
C ASP A 65 14.39 -30.25 7.55
N ASP A 66 15.08 -30.73 6.53
CA ASP A 66 15.39 -30.00 5.29
C ASP A 66 14.12 -29.59 4.52
N ASN A 67 13.13 -30.50 4.42
CA ASN A 67 11.82 -30.20 3.83
C ASN A 67 11.04 -29.14 4.61
N ASN A 68 11.14 -29.12 5.95
CA ASN A 68 10.48 -28.12 6.77
C ASN A 68 11.11 -26.75 6.57
N ASP A 69 12.44 -26.66 6.50
CA ASP A 69 13.15 -25.40 6.26
C ASP A 69 12.92 -24.91 4.83
N THR A 70 12.91 -25.81 3.85
CA THR A 70 12.56 -25.49 2.47
C THR A 70 11.13 -24.95 2.36
N ARG A 71 10.15 -25.56 3.05
CA ARG A 71 8.76 -25.08 3.10
C ARG A 71 8.65 -23.71 3.75
N LYS A 72 9.37 -23.46 4.84
CA LYS A 72 9.39 -22.13 5.48
C LYS A 72 9.94 -21.06 4.53
N THR A 73 11.06 -21.37 3.89
CA THR A 73 11.68 -20.48 2.90
C THR A 73 10.74 -20.21 1.73
N GLN A 74 10.10 -21.25 1.16
CA GLN A 74 9.11 -21.10 0.10
C GLN A 74 7.91 -20.25 0.54
N ASN A 75 7.39 -20.44 1.74
CA ASN A 75 6.30 -19.65 2.29
C ASN A 75 6.70 -18.18 2.48
N ASN A 76 7.93 -17.91 2.92
CA ASN A 76 8.43 -16.55 3.06
C ASN A 76 8.61 -15.87 1.71
N ILE A 77 9.14 -16.59 0.71
CA ILE A 77 9.25 -16.10 -0.67
C ILE A 77 7.86 -15.78 -1.24
N LEU A 78 6.89 -16.66 -1.04
CA LEU A 78 5.52 -16.44 -1.51
C LEU A 78 4.90 -15.20 -0.84
N LYS A 79 5.02 -15.08 0.49
CA LYS A 79 4.56 -13.88 1.22
C LYS A 79 5.22 -12.60 0.69
N TYR A 80 6.52 -12.65 0.45
CA TYR A 80 7.27 -11.54 -0.13
C TYR A 80 6.73 -11.16 -1.50
N GLN A 81 6.54 -12.13 -2.40
CA GLN A 81 6.00 -11.90 -3.75
C GLN A 81 4.59 -11.28 -3.71
N VAL A 82 3.70 -11.82 -2.87
CA VAL A 82 2.34 -11.28 -2.70
C VAL A 82 2.39 -9.84 -2.20
N LYS A 83 3.24 -9.55 -1.21
CA LYS A 83 3.41 -8.19 -0.68
C LYS A 83 4.03 -7.23 -1.69
N GLN A 84 4.95 -7.69 -2.53
CA GLN A 84 5.52 -6.89 -3.64
C GLN A 84 4.46 -6.50 -4.67
N VAL A 85 3.63 -7.45 -5.09
CA VAL A 85 2.52 -7.17 -6.03
C VAL A 85 1.53 -6.17 -5.42
N TRP A 86 1.23 -6.34 -4.13
CA TRP A 86 0.38 -5.40 -3.40
C TRP A 86 1.01 -3.99 -3.35
N LEU A 87 2.31 -3.88 -3.05
CA LEU A 87 3.01 -2.60 -3.02
C LEU A 87 3.03 -1.90 -4.38
N GLU A 88 3.20 -2.66 -5.47
CA GLU A 88 3.10 -2.11 -6.83
C GLU A 88 1.69 -1.58 -7.12
N GLY A 89 0.67 -2.29 -6.68
CA GLY A 89 -0.72 -1.85 -6.76
C GLY A 89 -0.94 -0.54 -5.98
N LEU A 90 -0.45 -0.48 -4.74
CA LEU A 90 -0.51 0.73 -3.92
C LEU A 90 0.20 1.91 -4.59
N ARG A 91 1.41 1.73 -5.12
CA ARG A 91 2.14 2.79 -5.85
C ARG A 91 1.34 3.33 -7.03
N LYS A 92 0.75 2.44 -7.83
CA LYS A 92 -0.08 2.85 -8.97
C LYS A 92 -1.30 3.67 -8.54
N GLN A 93 -1.93 3.28 -7.43
CA GLN A 93 -3.06 4.02 -6.89
C GLN A 93 -2.64 5.40 -6.35
N LEU A 94 -1.54 5.46 -5.58
CA LEU A 94 -1.00 6.72 -5.08
C LEU A 94 -0.64 7.68 -6.22
N ASP A 95 -0.07 7.16 -7.30
CA ASP A 95 0.22 7.90 -8.53
C ASP A 95 -1.06 8.39 -9.23
N ALA A 96 -2.09 7.54 -9.32
CA ALA A 96 -3.37 7.92 -9.90
C ALA A 96 -4.02 9.03 -9.08
N ASN A 97 -4.08 8.90 -7.77
CA ASN A 97 -4.60 9.91 -6.84
C ASN A 97 -3.86 11.25 -6.99
N TYR A 98 -2.53 11.19 -7.16
CA TYR A 98 -1.74 12.39 -7.35
C TYR A 98 -1.99 13.06 -8.71
N ARG A 99 -2.24 12.27 -9.77
CA ARG A 99 -2.53 12.80 -11.13
C ARG A 99 -3.86 13.51 -11.21
N VAL A 100 -4.86 13.09 -10.44
CA VAL A 100 -6.16 13.80 -10.37
C VAL A 100 -5.97 15.23 -9.87
N LEU A 101 -5.04 15.43 -8.94
CA LEU A 101 -4.62 16.75 -8.48
C LEU A 101 -3.70 17.39 -9.53
N ASN A 102 -4.20 17.62 -10.73
CA ASN A 102 -3.41 18.14 -11.86
C ASN A 102 -3.05 19.62 -11.67
N PHE A 103 -2.20 19.90 -10.68
CA PHE A 103 -1.81 21.25 -10.25
C PHE A 103 -1.23 22.09 -11.39
N GLN A 104 -0.49 21.47 -12.30
CA GLN A 104 0.15 22.19 -13.40
C GLN A 104 -0.90 22.76 -14.36
N GLU A 105 -1.84 21.94 -14.78
CA GLU A 105 -2.92 22.36 -15.67
C GLU A 105 -3.86 23.36 -15.00
N THR A 106 -4.10 23.22 -13.69
CA THR A 106 -4.88 24.21 -12.93
C THR A 106 -4.17 25.56 -12.88
N MET A 107 -2.85 25.57 -12.74
CA MET A 107 -2.08 26.82 -12.84
C MET A 107 -2.20 27.45 -14.22
N ILE A 108 -2.18 26.64 -15.29
CA ILE A 108 -2.40 27.13 -16.66
C ILE A 108 -3.82 27.72 -16.79
N ALA A 109 -4.83 27.02 -16.25
CA ALA A 109 -6.20 27.52 -16.23
C ALA A 109 -6.32 28.86 -15.47
N ALA A 110 -5.73 28.98 -14.29
CA ALA A 110 -5.68 30.21 -13.51
C ALA A 110 -5.03 31.38 -14.29
N ASN A 111 -3.91 31.10 -14.96
CA ASN A 111 -3.26 32.10 -15.84
C ASN A 111 -4.15 32.52 -17.04
N ASN A 112 -4.84 31.57 -17.67
CA ASN A 112 -5.79 31.88 -18.74
C ASN A 112 -6.92 32.77 -18.24
N ILE A 113 -7.45 32.51 -17.03
CA ILE A 113 -8.47 33.37 -16.41
C ILE A 113 -7.91 34.78 -16.14
N ALA A 114 -6.68 34.87 -15.63
CA ALA A 114 -6.03 36.15 -15.40
C ALA A 114 -5.90 36.98 -16.70
N ASN A 115 -5.62 36.31 -17.83
CA ASN A 115 -5.45 36.91 -19.15
C ASN A 115 -6.77 37.12 -19.92
N GLY A 116 -7.92 36.72 -19.36
CA GLY A 116 -9.23 36.91 -19.99
C GLY A 116 -9.73 35.72 -20.83
N ASP A 117 -8.93 34.64 -20.99
CA ASP A 117 -9.29 33.42 -21.73
C ASP A 117 -10.18 32.49 -20.91
N CYS A 118 -11.27 33.02 -20.33
CA CYS A 118 -12.11 32.31 -19.36
C CYS A 118 -12.82 31.09 -19.96
N LEU A 119 -13.21 31.09 -21.23
CA LEU A 119 -13.96 29.98 -21.84
C LEU A 119 -13.14 28.70 -21.91
N LYS A 120 -11.86 28.77 -22.32
CA LYS A 120 -10.96 27.62 -22.35
C LYS A 120 -10.69 27.06 -20.96
N ALA A 121 -10.48 27.96 -19.99
CA ALA A 121 -10.26 27.60 -18.62
C ALA A 121 -11.48 26.89 -18.02
N MET A 122 -12.69 27.39 -18.32
CA MET A 122 -13.95 26.87 -17.78
C MET A 122 -14.18 25.39 -18.19
N ASP A 123 -14.04 25.07 -19.47
CA ASP A 123 -14.21 23.72 -19.99
C ASP A 123 -13.26 22.72 -19.28
N TYR A 124 -12.01 23.12 -19.13
CA TYR A 124 -11.02 22.31 -18.42
C TYR A 124 -11.40 22.13 -16.94
N LEU A 125 -11.70 23.21 -16.22
CA LEU A 125 -12.03 23.19 -14.80
C LEU A 125 -13.29 22.39 -14.50
N MET A 126 -14.31 22.45 -15.37
CA MET A 126 -15.54 21.66 -15.21
C MET A 126 -15.27 20.15 -15.35
N ASN A 127 -14.39 19.73 -16.26
CA ASN A 127 -13.99 18.33 -16.38
C ASN A 127 -13.16 17.91 -15.18
N LEU A 128 -12.22 18.72 -14.74
CA LEU A 128 -11.41 18.47 -13.56
C LEU A 128 -12.25 18.32 -12.28
N ASN A 129 -13.28 19.16 -12.12
CA ASN A 129 -14.19 19.07 -10.97
C ASN A 129 -14.94 17.74 -10.93
N LYS A 130 -15.39 17.24 -12.09
CA LYS A 130 -16.01 15.90 -12.18
C LYS A 130 -15.04 14.79 -11.79
N ASP A 131 -13.79 14.90 -12.22
CA ASP A 131 -12.76 13.92 -11.87
C ASP A 131 -12.47 13.92 -10.36
N ILE A 132 -12.48 15.10 -9.72
CA ILE A 132 -12.34 15.26 -8.27
C ILE A 132 -13.51 14.62 -7.53
N GLU A 133 -14.75 14.90 -7.95
CA GLU A 133 -15.97 14.34 -7.35
C GLU A 133 -16.03 12.81 -7.46
N MET A 134 -15.55 12.22 -8.58
CA MET A 134 -15.51 10.78 -8.79
C MET A 134 -14.47 10.07 -7.92
N GLN A 135 -13.42 10.77 -7.49
CA GLN A 135 -12.30 10.15 -6.75
C GLN A 135 -12.64 9.83 -5.30
N ASP A 136 -13.58 10.51 -4.70
CA ASP A 136 -13.99 10.26 -3.30
C ASP A 136 -14.51 8.82 -3.09
N TYR A 137 -14.99 8.16 -4.15
CA TYR A 137 -15.49 6.78 -4.13
C TYR A 137 -14.44 5.70 -4.41
N SER A 138 -13.28 6.03 -4.99
CA SER A 138 -12.28 5.04 -5.40
C SER A 138 -11.20 4.75 -4.34
N PHE A 139 -11.21 5.48 -3.24
CA PHE A 139 -10.21 5.37 -2.18
C PHE A 139 -10.30 4.06 -1.38
N ASP A 140 -11.47 3.41 -1.40
CA ASP A 140 -11.79 2.27 -0.55
C ASP A 140 -11.12 0.94 -0.93
N LEU A 141 -10.50 0.82 -2.11
CA LEU A 141 -10.12 -0.50 -2.63
C LEU A 141 -8.82 -1.07 -2.02
N TYR A 142 -7.82 -0.24 -1.70
CA TYR A 142 -6.52 -0.71 -1.21
C TYR A 142 -6.25 -0.43 0.27
N LEU A 143 -6.91 0.59 0.84
CA LEU A 143 -6.71 1.03 2.21
C LEU A 143 -7.96 0.88 3.09
N SER A 144 -9.00 0.18 2.61
CA SER A 144 -10.29 0.01 3.31
C SER A 144 -10.33 -1.13 4.33
N GLY A 145 -9.17 -1.64 4.76
CA GLY A 145 -9.14 -2.66 5.82
C GLY A 145 -9.46 -2.09 7.20
N ASP A 146 -10.16 -2.87 8.04
CA ASP A 146 -10.55 -2.49 9.42
C ASP A 146 -9.36 -2.16 10.34
N ASN A 147 -8.11 -2.41 9.90
CA ASN A 147 -6.88 -2.23 10.67
C ASN A 147 -5.83 -1.41 9.90
N LEU A 148 -6.18 -0.17 9.55
CA LEU A 148 -5.23 0.77 8.97
C LEU A 148 -4.12 1.11 9.96
N ASN A 149 -2.86 1.06 9.50
CA ASN A 149 -1.73 1.53 10.29
C ASN A 149 -1.70 3.08 10.34
N GLU A 150 -0.89 3.63 11.25
CA GLU A 150 -0.83 5.09 11.46
C GLU A 150 -0.37 5.86 10.21
N ASN A 151 0.52 5.28 9.37
CA ASN A 151 0.99 5.93 8.16
C ASN A 151 -0.08 5.94 7.06
N GLU A 152 -0.89 4.88 6.98
CA GLU A 152 -2.05 4.82 6.09
C GLU A 152 -3.11 5.85 6.49
N LYS A 153 -3.44 5.95 7.77
CA LYS A 153 -4.37 6.95 8.29
C LYS A 153 -3.89 8.38 8.02
N GLU A 154 -2.60 8.63 8.25
CA GLU A 154 -1.98 9.93 8.01
C GLU A 154 -2.05 10.29 6.51
N TYR A 155 -1.75 9.34 5.61
CA TYR A 155 -1.87 9.55 4.16
C TYR A 155 -3.32 9.85 3.76
N ILE A 156 -4.28 9.04 4.20
CA ILE A 156 -5.71 9.21 3.89
C ILE A 156 -6.19 10.61 4.33
N SER A 157 -5.92 10.95 5.59
CA SER A 157 -6.31 12.26 6.14
C SER A 157 -5.68 13.42 5.36
N CYS A 158 -4.40 13.31 5.01
CA CYS A 158 -3.69 14.31 4.22
C CYS A 158 -4.27 14.42 2.80
N TYR A 159 -4.53 13.29 2.14
CA TYR A 159 -5.09 13.27 0.80
C TYR A 159 -6.50 13.87 0.76
N GLN A 160 -7.38 13.47 1.67
CA GLN A 160 -8.74 14.02 1.78
C GLN A 160 -8.71 15.52 2.04
N HIS A 161 -7.82 15.99 2.91
CA HIS A 161 -7.65 17.41 3.16
C HIS A 161 -7.21 18.16 1.89
N VAL A 162 -6.19 17.64 1.19
CA VAL A 162 -5.69 18.25 -0.06
C VAL A 162 -6.76 18.22 -1.15
N LEU A 163 -7.44 17.10 -1.33
CA LEU A 163 -8.51 16.95 -2.32
C LEU A 163 -9.63 17.97 -2.09
N LYS A 164 -10.04 18.13 -0.82
CA LYS A 164 -11.03 19.12 -0.41
C LYS A 164 -10.60 20.53 -0.77
N GLN A 165 -9.42 20.96 -0.30
CA GLN A 165 -8.91 22.31 -0.54
C GLN A 165 -8.72 22.59 -2.03
N TYR A 166 -8.32 21.59 -2.78
CA TYR A 166 -8.15 21.67 -4.21
C TYR A 166 -9.50 21.77 -4.95
N GLY A 167 -10.48 20.97 -4.54
CA GLY A 167 -11.85 21.04 -5.07
C GLY A 167 -12.49 22.41 -4.80
N GLU A 168 -12.34 22.97 -3.60
CA GLU A 168 -12.76 24.33 -3.26
C GLU A 168 -12.14 25.36 -4.22
N TYR A 169 -10.84 25.29 -4.44
CA TYR A 169 -10.14 26.20 -5.34
C TYR A 169 -10.61 26.10 -6.79
N VAL A 170 -10.79 24.86 -7.29
CA VAL A 170 -11.30 24.62 -8.66
C VAL A 170 -12.71 25.21 -8.82
N ASN A 171 -13.59 25.01 -7.84
CA ASN A 171 -14.93 25.58 -7.84
C ASN A 171 -14.91 27.13 -7.80
N ASP A 172 -14.03 27.71 -7.01
CA ASP A 172 -13.84 29.17 -6.97
C ASP A 172 -13.39 29.71 -8.35
N LEU A 173 -12.45 29.02 -9.01
CA LEU A 173 -12.01 29.40 -10.37
C LEU A 173 -13.15 29.29 -11.40
N ILE A 174 -14.01 28.28 -11.31
CA ILE A 174 -15.20 28.14 -12.18
C ILE A 174 -16.13 29.34 -11.97
N LEU A 175 -16.41 29.70 -10.72
CA LEU A 175 -17.24 30.85 -10.40
C LEU A 175 -16.61 32.14 -10.90
N ILE A 176 -15.32 32.35 -10.72
CA ILE A 176 -14.59 33.52 -11.24
C ILE A 176 -14.67 33.61 -12.78
N CYS A 177 -14.53 32.47 -13.49
CA CYS A 177 -14.72 32.40 -14.93
C CYS A 177 -16.12 32.93 -15.32
N GLY A 178 -17.16 32.44 -14.66
CA GLY A 178 -18.54 32.88 -14.90
C GLY A 178 -18.73 34.37 -14.67
N ILE A 179 -18.16 34.92 -13.59
CA ILE A 179 -18.20 36.37 -13.29
C ILE A 179 -17.48 37.17 -14.39
N LYS A 180 -16.24 36.80 -14.74
CA LYS A 180 -15.46 37.54 -15.77
C LYS A 180 -16.09 37.48 -17.14
N ILE A 181 -16.68 36.36 -17.55
CA ILE A 181 -17.41 36.25 -18.82
C ILE A 181 -18.59 37.25 -18.85
N ARG A 182 -19.38 37.32 -17.77
CA ARG A 182 -20.51 38.24 -17.68
C ARG A 182 -20.10 39.72 -17.67
N ILE A 183 -19.01 40.04 -16.95
CA ILE A 183 -18.40 41.36 -16.98
C ILE A 183 -18.03 41.75 -18.42
N SER A 184 -17.36 40.86 -19.15
CA SER A 184 -16.92 41.11 -20.54
C SER A 184 -18.08 41.27 -21.51
N GLN A 185 -19.23 40.67 -21.22
CA GLN A 185 -20.47 40.79 -22.01
C GLN A 185 -21.32 42.01 -21.63
N GLY A 186 -20.92 42.76 -20.60
CA GLY A 186 -21.70 43.93 -20.12
C GLY A 186 -23.02 43.51 -19.45
N ASP A 187 -23.09 42.33 -18.87
CA ASP A 187 -24.30 41.81 -18.22
C ASP A 187 -24.58 42.58 -16.93
N ASN A 188 -25.72 43.25 -16.86
CA ASN A 188 -26.17 44.01 -15.68
C ASN A 188 -26.65 43.08 -14.53
N ASN A 189 -26.78 41.79 -14.78
CA ASN A 189 -27.32 40.82 -13.81
C ASN A 189 -26.20 40.04 -13.05
N ILE A 190 -24.96 40.52 -13.02
CA ILE A 190 -23.84 39.85 -12.37
C ILE A 190 -24.13 39.56 -10.90
N VAL A 191 -24.72 40.54 -10.18
CA VAL A 191 -25.06 40.40 -8.76
C VAL A 191 -26.08 39.27 -8.55
N SER A 192 -27.10 39.16 -9.43
CA SER A 192 -28.04 38.03 -9.39
C SER A 192 -27.35 36.73 -9.62
N TYR A 193 -26.46 36.62 -10.62
CA TYR A 193 -25.69 35.39 -10.88
C TYR A 193 -24.84 34.95 -9.69
N ILE A 194 -24.17 35.89 -9.01
CA ILE A 194 -23.36 35.56 -7.83
C ILE A 194 -24.26 35.11 -6.68
N ASN A 195 -25.39 35.79 -6.44
CA ASN A 195 -26.34 35.41 -5.41
C ASN A 195 -26.95 34.02 -5.67
N ASP A 196 -27.32 33.73 -6.92
CA ASP A 196 -27.82 32.42 -7.32
C ASP A 196 -26.76 31.32 -7.12
N SER A 197 -25.50 31.60 -7.42
CA SER A 197 -24.37 30.71 -7.20
C SER A 197 -24.15 30.47 -5.69
N ILE A 198 -24.16 31.50 -4.86
CA ILE A 198 -24.06 31.42 -3.41
C ILE A 198 -25.20 30.57 -2.84
N ALA A 199 -26.44 30.81 -3.28
CA ALA A 199 -27.60 30.05 -2.87
C ALA A 199 -27.48 28.56 -3.23
N TYR A 200 -27.01 28.27 -4.45
CA TYR A 200 -26.75 26.92 -4.93
C TYR A 200 -25.71 26.19 -4.05
N TYR A 201 -24.57 26.81 -3.76
CA TYR A 201 -23.56 26.23 -2.89
C TYR A 201 -24.05 26.02 -1.46
N ASN A 202 -24.83 26.98 -0.92
CA ASN A 202 -25.43 26.82 0.41
C ASN A 202 -26.45 25.67 0.47
N GLU A 203 -27.21 25.44 -0.60
CA GLU A 203 -28.12 24.27 -0.70
C GLU A 203 -27.34 22.95 -0.77
N LEU A 204 -26.26 22.88 -1.56
CA LEU A 204 -25.41 21.70 -1.62
C LEU A 204 -24.81 21.34 -0.25
N GLN A 205 -24.40 22.34 0.54
CA GLN A 205 -23.92 22.11 1.90
C GLN A 205 -24.98 21.49 2.81
N LYS A 206 -26.26 21.92 2.68
CA LYS A 206 -27.34 21.36 3.51
C LYS A 206 -27.62 19.88 3.22
N ILE A 207 -27.34 19.43 2.01
CA ILE A 207 -27.54 18.04 1.58
C ILE A 207 -26.37 17.14 2.03
N ASN A 208 -25.39 17.67 2.76
CA ASN A 208 -24.20 16.92 3.21
C ASN A 208 -23.37 16.34 2.05
N LEU A 209 -23.51 16.89 0.85
CA LEU A 209 -22.58 16.68 -0.23
C LEU A 209 -21.31 17.45 0.13
N ASP A 210 -20.18 16.79 0.12
CA ASP A 210 -18.84 17.37 0.42
C ASP A 210 -18.41 18.45 -0.58
N VAL A 211 -19.37 19.20 -1.11
CA VAL A 211 -19.14 20.37 -1.92
C VAL A 211 -18.88 21.55 -1.00
N PHE A 212 -17.66 22.03 -1.02
CA PHE A 212 -17.19 23.07 -0.11
C PHE A 212 -17.27 24.43 -0.79
N PRO A 213 -18.15 25.33 -0.32
CA PRO A 213 -17.97 26.75 -0.61
C PRO A 213 -16.72 27.20 0.17
N GLY A 214 -15.65 27.47 -0.55
CA GLY A 214 -14.43 28.03 0.01
C GLY A 214 -14.68 29.39 0.67
N ASN A 215 -13.69 29.87 1.38
CA ASN A 215 -13.74 31.21 1.98
C ASN A 215 -14.05 32.30 0.97
N PHE A 216 -13.71 32.11 -0.32
CA PHE A 216 -13.98 33.01 -1.40
C PHE A 216 -15.49 33.34 -1.59
N ILE A 217 -16.35 32.31 -1.51
CA ILE A 217 -17.81 32.51 -1.61
C ILE A 217 -18.34 33.33 -0.44
N LYS A 218 -17.84 33.11 0.76
CA LYS A 218 -18.19 33.90 1.94
C LYS A 218 -17.71 35.33 1.83
N ASP A 219 -16.52 35.56 1.28
CA ASP A 219 -15.97 36.89 1.04
C ASP A 219 -16.78 37.63 0.01
N LEU A 220 -17.22 36.95 -1.07
CA LEU A 220 -18.14 37.51 -2.07
C LEU A 220 -19.47 37.89 -1.43
N GLU A 221 -20.08 37.03 -0.61
CA GLU A 221 -21.34 37.33 0.07
C GLU A 221 -21.25 38.56 0.96
N ILE A 222 -20.19 38.66 1.77
CA ILE A 222 -19.93 39.80 2.66
C ILE A 222 -19.81 41.11 1.82
N LYS A 223 -19.06 41.04 0.72
CA LYS A 223 -18.80 42.20 -0.12
C LYS A 223 -20.04 42.66 -0.93
N LEU A 224 -20.82 41.74 -1.45
CA LEU A 224 -22.08 42.07 -2.13
C LEU A 224 -23.06 42.76 -1.18
N ASN A 225 -23.14 42.34 0.06
CA ASN A 225 -23.97 42.94 1.08
C ASN A 225 -23.50 44.38 1.46
N SER A 226 -22.27 44.76 1.12
CA SER A 226 -21.68 46.10 1.39
C SER A 226 -21.68 47.05 0.18
N ASN A 227 -22.50 46.80 -0.87
CA ASN A 227 -22.53 47.56 -2.11
C ASN A 227 -21.17 47.64 -2.83
N CYS A 228 -20.58 46.48 -3.10
CA CYS A 228 -19.30 46.29 -3.76
C CYS A 228 -19.29 46.96 -5.18
N THR A 229 -18.22 47.67 -5.48
CA THR A 229 -17.98 48.20 -6.83
C THR A 229 -17.42 47.07 -7.74
N PHE A 230 -17.58 47.23 -9.06
CA PHE A 230 -16.99 46.31 -10.05
C PHE A 230 -15.48 46.14 -9.86
N GLN A 231 -14.77 47.22 -9.55
CA GLN A 231 -13.33 47.19 -9.33
C GLN A 231 -12.95 46.36 -8.09
N GLU A 232 -13.73 46.46 -7.02
CA GLU A 232 -13.53 45.64 -5.83
C GLU A 232 -13.79 44.16 -6.09
N LEU A 233 -14.82 43.85 -6.90
CA LEU A 233 -15.12 42.45 -7.31
C LEU A 233 -14.00 41.89 -8.17
N GLU A 234 -13.45 42.62 -9.13
CA GLU A 234 -12.30 42.22 -9.93
C GLU A 234 -11.06 41.99 -9.07
N ASN A 235 -10.81 42.85 -8.08
CA ASN A 235 -9.67 42.69 -7.15
C ASN A 235 -9.79 41.41 -6.29
N ILE A 236 -10.98 41.07 -5.80
CA ILE A 236 -11.23 39.86 -5.04
C ILE A 236 -11.00 38.62 -5.93
N CYS A 237 -11.52 38.63 -7.15
CA CYS A 237 -11.29 37.56 -8.12
C CYS A 237 -9.81 37.40 -8.47
N ALA A 238 -9.10 38.51 -8.70
CA ALA A 238 -7.66 38.50 -8.98
C ALA A 238 -6.85 37.96 -7.80
N SER A 239 -7.18 38.36 -6.58
CA SER A 239 -6.54 37.85 -5.36
C SER A 239 -6.70 36.34 -5.24
N ARG A 240 -7.91 35.82 -5.49
CA ARG A 240 -8.16 34.37 -5.39
C ARG A 240 -7.47 33.58 -6.50
N ILE A 241 -7.40 34.11 -7.74
CA ILE A 241 -6.63 33.48 -8.82
C ILE A 241 -5.15 33.36 -8.46
N MET A 242 -4.58 34.36 -7.79
CA MET A 242 -3.18 34.39 -7.39
C MET A 242 -2.86 33.52 -6.14
N ASP A 243 -3.88 33.08 -5.43
CA ASP A 243 -3.72 32.28 -4.20
C ASP A 243 -3.35 30.81 -4.49
N ILE A 244 -2.37 30.61 -5.40
CA ILE A 244 -1.86 29.29 -5.77
C ILE A 244 -0.85 28.80 -4.72
N GLY A 245 -0.31 29.68 -3.90
CA GLY A 245 0.77 29.36 -2.96
C GLY A 245 0.41 28.26 -1.96
N PHE A 246 -0.85 28.22 -1.49
CA PHE A 246 -1.30 27.17 -0.57
C PHE A 246 -1.33 25.78 -1.23
N ILE A 247 -1.69 25.70 -2.55
CA ILE A 247 -1.71 24.44 -3.31
C ILE A 247 -0.31 23.79 -3.33
N HIS A 248 0.74 24.62 -3.50
CA HIS A 248 2.12 24.13 -3.46
C HIS A 248 2.49 23.56 -2.09
N SER A 249 2.03 24.19 -1.00
CA SER A 249 2.21 23.71 0.36
C SER A 249 1.54 22.35 0.55
N GLU A 250 0.26 22.23 0.18
CA GLU A 250 -0.52 21.01 0.33
C GLU A 250 0.01 19.87 -0.55
N LYS A 251 0.43 20.17 -1.77
CA LYS A 251 1.14 19.23 -2.65
C LYS A 251 2.40 18.67 -1.97
N SER A 252 3.20 19.53 -1.34
CA SER A 252 4.41 19.11 -0.60
C SER A 252 4.08 18.22 0.59
N ASN A 253 3.01 18.54 1.33
CA ASN A 253 2.55 17.74 2.47
C ASN A 253 2.08 16.36 2.03
N LEU A 254 1.28 16.27 0.97
CA LEU A 254 0.84 15.00 0.39
C LEU A 254 2.04 14.17 -0.08
N GLN A 255 3.02 14.79 -0.73
CA GLN A 255 4.22 14.10 -1.19
C GLN A 255 5.05 13.52 -0.04
N LYS A 256 5.14 14.25 1.09
CA LYS A 256 5.78 13.75 2.31
C LYS A 256 5.03 12.57 2.92
N ALA A 257 3.69 12.65 3.02
CA ALA A 257 2.86 11.55 3.52
C ALA A 257 2.96 10.30 2.64
N THR A 258 2.93 10.47 1.31
CA THR A 258 3.12 9.40 0.33
C THR A 258 4.47 8.69 0.51
N ASN A 259 5.56 9.47 0.58
CA ASN A 259 6.91 8.91 0.76
C ASN A 259 7.07 8.20 2.10
N LYS A 260 6.43 8.71 3.16
CA LYS A 260 6.44 8.09 4.48
C LYS A 260 5.73 6.74 4.47
N LEU A 261 4.55 6.67 3.84
CA LEU A 261 3.79 5.44 3.68
C LEU A 261 4.56 4.39 2.87
N LEU A 262 5.07 4.75 1.69
CA LEU A 262 5.83 3.83 0.84
C LEU A 262 7.08 3.28 1.54
N LYS A 263 7.82 4.15 2.23
CA LYS A 263 9.02 3.74 2.99
C LYS A 263 8.69 2.79 4.13
N PHE A 264 7.56 3.01 4.81
CA PHE A 264 7.09 2.10 5.86
C PHE A 264 6.77 0.72 5.29
N GLU A 265 5.99 0.64 4.20
CA GLU A 265 5.60 -0.62 3.57
C GLU A 265 6.81 -1.37 2.98
N GLU A 266 7.76 -0.65 2.38
CA GLU A 266 9.03 -1.24 1.92
C GLU A 266 9.82 -1.88 3.06
N ASN A 267 9.88 -1.22 4.22
CA ASN A 267 10.56 -1.76 5.41
C ASN A 267 9.86 -3.01 5.96
N GLU A 268 8.52 -3.03 5.97
CA GLU A 268 7.76 -4.22 6.39
C GLU A 268 7.99 -5.41 5.46
N ILE A 269 8.09 -5.17 4.15
CA ILE A 269 8.43 -6.21 3.16
C ILE A 269 9.84 -6.75 3.38
N GLN A 270 10.81 -5.88 3.67
CA GLN A 270 12.19 -6.29 3.96
C GLN A 270 12.29 -7.20 5.19
N LYS A 271 11.48 -6.96 6.22
CA LYS A 271 11.44 -7.81 7.43
C LYS A 271 11.01 -9.25 7.14
N ILE A 272 10.17 -9.48 6.12
CA ILE A 272 9.74 -10.82 5.72
C ILE A 272 10.92 -11.66 5.19
N LEU A 273 11.90 -11.02 4.54
CA LEU A 273 13.07 -11.72 4.00
C LEU A 273 14.11 -12.10 5.07
N VAL A 274 14.12 -11.38 6.20
CA VAL A 274 15.10 -11.59 7.27
C VAL A 274 14.63 -12.63 8.30
N GLN A 275 13.34 -12.93 8.34
CA GLN A 275 12.72 -13.98 9.18
C GLN A 275 12.71 -15.34 8.47
#